data_6694c5aa753bf3e28d83d0d4e888c299
#
_entry.id   6694c5aa753bf3e28d83d0d4e888c299
#
_cell.length_a   1.000
_cell.length_b   1.000
_cell.length_c   1.000
_cell.angle_alpha   90.00
_cell.angle_beta   90.00
_cell.angle_gamma   90.00
#
_symmetry.space_group_name_H-M   'P 1'
#
loop_
_entity.id
_entity.type
_entity.pdbx_description
1 polymer ?
#
loop_
_entity_poly.entity_id
_entity_poly.type
_entity_poly.pdbx_seq_one_letter_code
_entity_poly.pdbx_strand_id
1 'polypeptide(L)'
;MVNGKIGGAVIGCGGMGSWHAEKMSKYMNDRMELVGIYDIDPAKNKEAEEKGWHAFSSQQELLDDDRIDFVVVATPNDFHHDIVIAALEAGKNVMSEKPVTMSSESLDDMIKASERTGKFFTVHQNRRYDPDYLTVKRLYDENTLGRIFRIESRVSGSRGIPGDWRQRKSQGGGMILDWGIHILDQALMMFDDKELDSVYCQVTHITNDEVDDGFIATLNYKDDSAYVISVGTNNFIDYPRWHVQGI
;
A
#
# COMPACT_ATOMS: atom_id res chain seq x y z
N MET A 1 -21.28 -8.98 12.59
CA MET A 1 -20.70 -10.34 12.28
C MET A 1 -21.74 -11.19 11.59
N VAL A 2 -21.37 -11.85 10.49
CA VAL A 2 -22.24 -12.76 9.73
C VAL A 2 -21.82 -14.21 10.05
N ASN A 3 -22.77 -15.02 10.54
CA ASN A 3 -22.51 -16.44 10.89
C ASN A 3 -21.31 -16.67 11.82
N GLY A 4 -21.03 -15.74 12.74
CA GLY A 4 -19.87 -15.79 13.63
C GLY A 4 -18.54 -15.38 12.99
N LYS A 5 -18.56 -14.90 11.72
CA LYS A 5 -17.40 -14.40 10.97
C LYS A 5 -17.46 -12.88 10.83
N ILE A 6 -16.33 -12.28 10.53
CA ILE A 6 -16.25 -10.85 10.20
C ILE A 6 -16.85 -10.65 8.80
N GLY A 7 -17.86 -9.81 8.69
CA GLY A 7 -18.41 -9.39 7.40
C GLY A 7 -17.48 -8.39 6.72
N GLY A 8 -16.88 -8.77 5.59
CA GLY A 8 -15.97 -7.93 4.84
C GLY A 8 -16.60 -7.40 3.54
N ALA A 9 -16.22 -6.20 3.14
CA ALA A 9 -16.59 -5.64 1.84
C ALA A 9 -15.41 -4.91 1.20
N VAL A 10 -15.48 -4.70 -0.12
CA VAL A 10 -14.43 -4.01 -0.89
C VAL A 10 -15.02 -2.84 -1.65
N ILE A 11 -14.42 -1.66 -1.53
CA ILE A 11 -14.71 -0.48 -2.35
C ILE A 11 -13.55 -0.25 -3.31
N GLY A 12 -13.85 -0.26 -4.62
CA GLY A 12 -12.87 -0.30 -5.70
C GLY A 12 -12.50 -1.74 -6.07
N CYS A 13 -13.07 -2.27 -7.17
CA CYS A 13 -12.88 -3.66 -7.60
C CYS A 13 -11.93 -3.78 -8.82
N GLY A 14 -10.89 -2.94 -8.85
CA GLY A 14 -9.77 -3.07 -9.78
C GLY A 14 -8.89 -4.29 -9.46
N GLY A 15 -7.61 -4.26 -9.87
CA GLY A 15 -6.68 -5.37 -9.65
C GLY A 15 -6.55 -5.79 -8.18
N MET A 16 -6.22 -4.83 -7.30
CA MET A 16 -6.05 -5.12 -5.86
C MET A 16 -7.37 -5.40 -5.16
N GLY A 17 -8.43 -4.64 -5.48
CA GLY A 17 -9.74 -4.89 -4.88
C GLY A 17 -10.28 -6.28 -5.20
N SER A 18 -10.19 -6.72 -6.46
CA SER A 18 -10.54 -8.11 -6.85
C SER A 18 -9.69 -9.15 -6.11
N TRP A 19 -8.40 -8.88 -5.91
CA TRP A 19 -7.53 -9.76 -5.15
C TRP A 19 -7.98 -9.87 -3.68
N HIS A 20 -8.33 -8.75 -3.03
CA HIS A 20 -8.85 -8.75 -1.66
C HIS A 20 -10.17 -9.50 -1.54
N ALA A 21 -11.11 -9.26 -2.46
CA ALA A 21 -12.39 -9.96 -2.49
C ALA A 21 -12.20 -11.48 -2.66
N GLU A 22 -11.28 -11.89 -3.54
CA GLU A 22 -10.94 -13.30 -3.71
C GLU A 22 -10.31 -13.91 -2.45
N LYS A 23 -9.41 -13.17 -1.77
CA LYS A 23 -8.81 -13.65 -0.52
C LYS A 23 -9.85 -13.87 0.57
N MET A 24 -10.77 -12.91 0.75
CA MET A 24 -11.86 -13.05 1.73
C MET A 24 -12.78 -14.23 1.39
N SER A 25 -13.18 -14.37 0.12
CA SER A 25 -14.15 -15.39 -0.29
C SER A 25 -13.59 -16.82 -0.32
N LYS A 26 -12.28 -17.00 -0.62
CA LYS A 26 -11.70 -18.33 -0.84
C LYS A 26 -10.71 -18.77 0.24
N TYR A 27 -9.89 -17.86 0.76
CA TYR A 27 -8.73 -18.21 1.60
C TYR A 27 -8.88 -17.82 3.06
N MET A 28 -9.81 -16.91 3.36
CA MET A 28 -10.12 -16.45 4.72
C MET A 28 -11.55 -16.82 5.16
N ASN A 29 -12.20 -17.67 4.40
CA ASN A 29 -13.61 -18.04 4.58
C ASN A 29 -13.93 -18.77 5.90
N ASP A 30 -12.92 -19.17 6.67
CA ASP A 30 -13.05 -19.65 8.03
C ASP A 30 -13.25 -18.51 9.06
N ARG A 31 -12.80 -17.30 8.77
CA ARG A 31 -12.80 -16.12 9.66
C ARG A 31 -13.62 -14.95 9.14
N MET A 32 -13.71 -14.80 7.83
CA MET A 32 -14.37 -13.71 7.16
C MET A 32 -15.42 -14.21 6.16
N GLU A 33 -16.45 -13.41 5.92
CA GLU A 33 -17.41 -13.60 4.86
C GLU A 33 -17.37 -12.37 3.95
N LEU A 34 -17.13 -12.56 2.65
CA LEU A 34 -17.26 -11.47 1.68
C LEU A 34 -18.76 -11.18 1.50
N VAL A 35 -19.22 -10.07 2.08
CA VAL A 35 -20.61 -9.61 1.96
C VAL A 35 -20.87 -9.03 0.57
N GLY A 36 -19.89 -8.29 0.01
CA GLY A 36 -19.97 -7.79 -1.35
C GLY A 36 -18.90 -6.78 -1.70
N ILE A 37 -19.05 -6.20 -2.86
CA ILE A 37 -18.14 -5.17 -3.40
C ILE A 37 -18.94 -3.98 -3.94
N TYR A 38 -18.27 -2.85 -4.13
CA TYR A 38 -18.76 -1.73 -4.92
C TYR A 38 -17.63 -1.15 -5.77
N ASP A 39 -17.93 -0.86 -7.03
CA ASP A 39 -17.07 -0.08 -7.92
C ASP A 39 -17.92 0.96 -8.66
N ILE A 40 -17.35 2.13 -8.94
CA ILE A 40 -18.02 3.17 -9.74
C ILE A 40 -18.19 2.74 -11.20
N ASP A 41 -17.33 1.84 -11.70
CA ASP A 41 -17.41 1.26 -13.03
C ASP A 41 -18.40 0.07 -13.03
N PRO A 42 -19.56 0.17 -13.71
CA PRO A 42 -20.53 -0.92 -13.79
C PRO A 42 -19.96 -2.21 -14.39
N ALA A 43 -18.93 -2.12 -15.23
CA ALA A 43 -18.29 -3.29 -15.80
C ALA A 43 -17.58 -4.11 -14.70
N LYS A 44 -16.99 -3.44 -13.70
CA LYS A 44 -16.35 -4.11 -12.56
C LYS A 44 -17.35 -4.78 -11.63
N ASN A 45 -18.50 -4.17 -11.43
CA ASN A 45 -19.60 -4.76 -10.68
C ASN A 45 -20.11 -6.04 -11.38
N LYS A 46 -20.29 -5.99 -12.69
CA LYS A 46 -20.67 -7.17 -13.48
C LYS A 46 -19.61 -8.29 -13.43
N GLU A 47 -18.31 -7.96 -13.56
CA GLU A 47 -17.22 -8.93 -13.40
C GLU A 47 -17.25 -9.61 -12.01
N ALA A 48 -17.62 -8.87 -10.98
CA ALA A 48 -17.75 -9.39 -9.62
C ALA A 48 -18.95 -10.36 -9.50
N GLU A 49 -20.11 -10.01 -10.08
CA GLU A 49 -21.29 -10.87 -10.12
C GLU A 49 -21.02 -12.19 -10.86
N GLU A 50 -20.26 -12.15 -11.97
CA GLU A 50 -19.83 -13.34 -12.72
C GLU A 50 -18.94 -14.27 -11.88
N LYS A 51 -18.22 -13.71 -10.87
CA LYS A 51 -17.45 -14.48 -9.88
C LYS A 51 -18.30 -14.97 -8.70
N GLY A 52 -19.59 -14.65 -8.67
CA GLY A 52 -20.52 -14.99 -7.60
C GLY A 52 -20.45 -14.07 -6.39
N TRP A 53 -19.87 -12.88 -6.53
CA TRP A 53 -19.84 -11.87 -5.47
C TRP A 53 -21.04 -10.92 -5.61
N HIS A 54 -21.60 -10.50 -4.49
CA HIS A 54 -22.63 -9.48 -4.50
C HIS A 54 -22.03 -8.11 -4.84
N ALA A 55 -22.61 -7.41 -5.82
CA ALA A 55 -22.24 -6.03 -6.15
C ALA A 55 -23.31 -5.07 -5.63
N PHE A 56 -22.93 -4.15 -4.77
CA PHE A 56 -23.80 -3.08 -4.28
C PHE A 56 -24.01 -2.02 -5.36
N SER A 57 -25.19 -1.40 -5.38
CA SER A 57 -25.53 -0.37 -6.36
C SER A 57 -24.88 0.98 -6.06
N SER A 58 -24.46 1.20 -4.82
CA SER A 58 -23.77 2.43 -4.38
C SER A 58 -22.85 2.17 -3.19
N GLN A 59 -21.88 3.07 -2.99
CA GLN A 59 -21.04 3.09 -1.79
C GLN A 59 -21.90 3.23 -0.53
N GLN A 60 -22.94 4.06 -0.55
CA GLN A 60 -23.80 4.28 0.61
C GLN A 60 -24.57 3.02 0.99
N GLU A 61 -25.12 2.29 0.01
CA GLU A 61 -25.78 1.01 0.26
C GLU A 61 -24.85 0.00 0.93
N LEU A 62 -23.58 -0.08 0.48
CA LEU A 62 -22.57 -0.92 1.11
C LEU A 62 -22.31 -0.47 2.55
N LEU A 63 -22.15 0.82 2.80
CA LEU A 63 -21.85 1.35 4.12
C LEU A 63 -23.02 1.22 5.10
N ASP A 64 -24.26 1.22 4.61
CA ASP A 64 -25.48 1.07 5.41
C ASP A 64 -25.78 -0.41 5.77
N ASP A 65 -25.10 -1.37 5.16
CA ASP A 65 -25.35 -2.78 5.41
C ASP A 65 -24.76 -3.22 6.77
N ASP A 66 -25.63 -3.58 7.71
CA ASP A 66 -25.25 -4.00 9.06
C ASP A 66 -24.46 -5.32 9.12
N ARG A 67 -24.43 -6.08 8.03
CA ARG A 67 -23.60 -7.30 7.92
C ARG A 67 -22.13 -7.00 7.77
N ILE A 68 -21.77 -5.78 7.36
CA ILE A 68 -20.40 -5.36 7.09
C ILE A 68 -19.78 -4.81 8.38
N ASP A 69 -18.73 -5.47 8.84
CA ASP A 69 -17.89 -5.07 9.98
C ASP A 69 -16.60 -4.37 9.52
N PHE A 70 -16.12 -4.69 8.29
CA PHE A 70 -14.80 -4.33 7.80
C PHE A 70 -14.83 -4.00 6.30
N VAL A 71 -14.23 -2.88 5.93
CA VAL A 71 -14.15 -2.40 4.55
C VAL A 71 -12.70 -2.30 4.10
N VAL A 72 -12.40 -2.84 2.91
CA VAL A 72 -11.15 -2.58 2.20
C VAL A 72 -11.38 -1.51 1.15
N VAL A 73 -10.57 -0.45 1.20
CA VAL A 73 -10.58 0.63 0.20
C VAL A 73 -9.42 0.41 -0.76
N ALA A 74 -9.72 0.14 -2.03
CA ALA A 74 -8.76 -0.20 -3.08
C ALA A 74 -9.01 0.56 -4.39
N THR A 75 -9.40 1.81 -4.25
CA THR A 75 -9.61 2.79 -5.33
C THR A 75 -8.29 3.44 -5.77
N PRO A 76 -8.24 4.34 -6.77
CA PRO A 76 -7.12 5.25 -6.96
C PRO A 76 -6.87 6.12 -5.73
N ASN A 77 -5.61 6.56 -5.55
CA ASN A 77 -5.11 7.16 -4.30
C ASN A 77 -5.86 8.43 -3.87
N ASP A 78 -6.31 9.23 -4.83
CA ASP A 78 -7.03 10.49 -4.62
C ASP A 78 -8.40 10.31 -3.94
N PHE A 79 -8.97 9.10 -4.00
CA PHE A 79 -10.27 8.78 -3.37
C PHE A 79 -10.14 8.15 -1.98
N HIS A 80 -8.95 7.72 -1.55
CA HIS A 80 -8.79 6.99 -0.28
C HIS A 80 -9.31 7.79 0.91
N HIS A 81 -8.93 9.06 1.02
CA HIS A 81 -9.27 9.93 2.14
C HIS A 81 -10.79 9.97 2.42
N ASP A 82 -11.57 10.37 1.43
CA ASP A 82 -13.02 10.58 1.60
C ASP A 82 -13.75 9.27 1.86
N ILE A 83 -13.34 8.19 1.19
CA ILE A 83 -13.96 6.87 1.34
C ILE A 83 -13.64 6.28 2.72
N VAL A 84 -12.39 6.39 3.19
CA VAL A 84 -11.99 5.91 4.51
C VAL A 84 -12.76 6.64 5.62
N ILE A 85 -12.85 7.98 5.54
CA ILE A 85 -13.61 8.77 6.51
C ILE A 85 -15.09 8.35 6.50
N ALA A 86 -15.72 8.26 5.32
CA ALA A 86 -17.11 7.84 5.21
C ALA A 86 -17.35 6.44 5.81
N ALA A 87 -16.45 5.49 5.58
CA ALA A 87 -16.58 4.14 6.13
C ALA A 87 -16.41 4.12 7.67
N LEU A 88 -15.44 4.87 8.21
CA LEU A 88 -15.25 5.02 9.66
C LEU A 88 -16.49 5.66 10.32
N GLU A 89 -17.03 6.73 9.73
CA GLU A 89 -18.24 7.40 10.24
C GLU A 89 -19.49 6.50 10.15
N ALA A 90 -19.56 5.61 9.15
CA ALA A 90 -20.59 4.58 9.07
C ALA A 90 -20.38 3.41 10.07
N GLY A 91 -19.37 3.56 10.97
CA GLY A 91 -19.12 2.57 12.01
C GLY A 91 -18.38 1.30 11.53
N LYS A 92 -17.71 1.34 10.37
CA LYS A 92 -16.94 0.21 9.84
C LYS A 92 -15.46 0.31 10.25
N ASN A 93 -14.81 -0.83 10.44
CA ASN A 93 -13.35 -0.89 10.51
C ASN A 93 -12.80 -0.83 9.08
N VAL A 94 -11.63 -0.22 8.88
CA VAL A 94 -11.15 0.07 7.52
C VAL A 94 -9.69 -0.34 7.35
N MET A 95 -9.40 -0.94 6.21
CA MET A 95 -8.05 -1.07 5.67
C MET A 95 -7.99 -0.34 4.32
N SER A 96 -7.07 0.62 4.18
CA SER A 96 -6.82 1.27 2.90
C SER A 96 -5.65 0.63 2.18
N GLU A 97 -5.69 0.59 0.85
CA GLU A 97 -4.51 0.35 0.05
C GLU A 97 -3.48 1.48 0.22
N LYS A 98 -2.27 1.16 -0.15
CA LYS A 98 -1.16 2.13 -0.19
C LYS A 98 -1.11 2.87 -1.54
N PRO A 99 -0.55 4.07 -1.62
CA PRO A 99 -0.31 4.97 -0.49
C PRO A 99 -1.63 5.34 0.16
N VAL A 100 -1.62 5.43 1.48
CA VAL A 100 -2.84 5.67 2.26
C VAL A 100 -3.53 6.99 1.89
N THR A 101 -2.72 7.99 1.55
CA THR A 101 -3.14 9.32 1.09
C THR A 101 -1.97 10.04 0.42
N MET A 102 -2.23 11.21 -0.15
CA MET A 102 -1.24 12.03 -0.85
C MET A 102 -0.69 13.20 0.00
N SER A 103 -1.18 13.38 1.23
CA SER A 103 -0.69 14.41 2.15
C SER A 103 -0.77 13.96 3.62
N SER A 104 0.08 14.55 4.46
CA SER A 104 0.08 14.31 5.91
C SER A 104 -1.18 14.83 6.57
N GLU A 105 -1.71 15.96 6.12
CA GLU A 105 -2.94 16.55 6.64
C GLU A 105 -4.14 15.62 6.44
N SER A 106 -4.26 15.04 5.24
CA SER A 106 -5.31 14.05 4.96
C SER A 106 -5.16 12.79 5.82
N LEU A 107 -3.92 12.36 6.10
CA LEU A 107 -3.68 11.24 7.00
C LEU A 107 -4.12 11.57 8.44
N ASP A 108 -3.78 12.76 8.92
CA ASP A 108 -4.20 13.23 10.25
C ASP A 108 -5.71 13.24 10.40
N ASP A 109 -6.45 13.63 9.36
CA ASP A 109 -7.92 13.64 9.38
C ASP A 109 -8.49 12.21 9.43
N MET A 110 -7.88 11.26 8.70
CA MET A 110 -8.26 9.84 8.76
C MET A 110 -7.99 9.23 10.15
N ILE A 111 -6.85 9.57 10.77
CA ILE A 111 -6.50 9.14 12.13
C ILE A 111 -7.51 9.69 13.13
N LYS A 112 -7.80 11.00 13.08
CA LYS A 112 -8.81 11.64 13.94
C LYS A 112 -10.20 11.02 13.76
N ALA A 113 -10.57 10.65 12.53
CA ALA A 113 -11.85 9.97 12.28
C ALA A 113 -11.88 8.58 12.94
N SER A 114 -10.78 7.82 12.85
CA SER A 114 -10.63 6.53 13.55
C SER A 114 -10.74 6.69 15.07
N GLU A 115 -10.04 7.65 15.66
CA GLU A 115 -10.09 7.94 17.09
C GLU A 115 -11.50 8.36 17.55
N ARG A 116 -12.16 9.27 16.80
CA ARG A 116 -13.51 9.78 17.12
C ARG A 116 -14.57 8.68 17.06
N THR A 117 -14.48 7.80 16.08
CA THR A 117 -15.46 6.72 15.89
C THR A 117 -15.16 5.47 16.73
N GLY A 118 -13.94 5.36 17.25
CA GLY A 118 -13.45 4.17 17.94
C GLY A 118 -13.32 2.95 17.03
N LYS A 119 -13.24 3.18 15.71
CA LYS A 119 -13.09 2.11 14.70
C LYS A 119 -11.63 1.93 14.30
N PHE A 120 -11.25 0.69 14.05
CA PHE A 120 -9.91 0.36 13.63
C PHE A 120 -9.63 0.85 12.20
N PHE A 121 -8.48 1.48 12.02
CA PHE A 121 -7.97 1.92 10.73
C PHE A 121 -6.55 1.42 10.53
N THR A 122 -6.25 0.89 9.35
CA THR A 122 -4.92 0.41 8.98
C THR A 122 -4.64 0.56 7.49
N VAL A 123 -3.37 0.38 7.11
CA VAL A 123 -2.88 0.46 5.73
C VAL A 123 -2.33 -0.90 5.31
N HIS A 124 -2.60 -1.30 4.07
CA HIS A 124 -2.13 -2.56 3.50
C HIS A 124 -0.65 -2.47 3.06
N GLN A 125 0.27 -2.37 4.01
CA GLN A 125 1.72 -2.45 3.76
C GLN A 125 2.19 -3.91 3.67
N ASN A 126 1.71 -4.60 2.65
CA ASN A 126 1.90 -6.04 2.47
C ASN A 126 3.37 -6.45 2.28
N ARG A 127 4.23 -5.57 1.76
CA ARG A 127 5.63 -5.89 1.52
C ARG A 127 6.50 -5.94 2.78
N ARG A 128 5.92 -5.64 3.94
CA ARG A 128 6.51 -5.98 5.25
C ARG A 128 6.69 -7.49 5.43
N TYR A 129 5.97 -8.29 4.65
CA TYR A 129 5.97 -9.75 4.69
C TYR A 129 6.68 -10.39 3.50
N ASP A 130 7.37 -9.62 2.66
CA ASP A 130 8.16 -10.15 1.55
C ASP A 130 9.30 -11.03 2.10
N PRO A 131 9.46 -12.27 1.61
CA PRO A 131 10.45 -13.22 2.17
C PRO A 131 11.90 -12.72 2.11
N ASP A 132 12.26 -11.97 1.08
CA ASP A 132 13.58 -11.37 0.91
C ASP A 132 13.82 -10.27 1.95
N TYR A 133 12.83 -9.38 2.19
CA TYR A 133 12.89 -8.38 3.24
C TYR A 133 13.03 -9.03 4.63
N LEU A 134 12.18 -10.01 4.95
CA LEU A 134 12.22 -10.71 6.24
C LEU A 134 13.56 -11.42 6.45
N THR A 135 14.17 -11.93 5.38
CA THR A 135 15.50 -12.54 5.46
C THR A 135 16.57 -11.51 5.80
N VAL A 136 16.59 -10.37 5.10
CA VAL A 136 17.57 -9.28 5.38
C VAL A 136 17.33 -8.69 6.77
N LYS A 137 16.08 -8.46 7.17
CA LYS A 137 15.71 -7.97 8.50
C LYS A 137 16.22 -8.90 9.60
N ARG A 138 16.03 -10.22 9.43
CA ARG A 138 16.55 -11.19 10.40
C ARG A 138 18.08 -11.16 10.51
N LEU A 139 18.80 -11.08 9.38
CA LEU A 139 20.28 -10.97 9.42
C LEU A 139 20.75 -9.68 10.12
N TYR A 140 19.98 -8.59 9.96
CA TYR A 140 20.20 -7.33 10.67
C TYR A 140 19.97 -7.50 12.18
N ASP A 141 18.82 -7.99 12.58
CA ASP A 141 18.41 -8.15 13.98
C ASP A 141 19.31 -9.12 14.76
N GLU A 142 19.77 -10.19 14.10
CA GLU A 142 20.70 -11.18 14.66
C GLU A 142 22.17 -10.70 14.65
N ASN A 143 22.45 -9.49 14.11
CA ASN A 143 23.80 -8.96 13.95
C ASN A 143 24.77 -9.91 13.21
N THR A 144 24.24 -10.70 12.27
CA THR A 144 25.00 -11.75 11.56
C THR A 144 26.15 -11.18 10.73
N LEU A 145 25.99 -9.96 10.21
CA LEU A 145 26.97 -9.26 9.37
C LEU A 145 27.77 -8.22 10.17
N GLY A 146 27.71 -8.26 11.50
CA GLY A 146 28.30 -7.25 12.37
C GLY A 146 27.60 -5.89 12.21
N ARG A 147 28.33 -4.80 12.45
CA ARG A 147 27.76 -3.46 12.26
C ARG A 147 27.45 -3.22 10.78
N ILE A 148 26.18 -3.21 10.44
CA ILE A 148 25.74 -2.85 9.09
C ILE A 148 25.79 -1.34 8.95
N PHE A 149 26.55 -0.86 7.97
CA PHE A 149 26.71 0.56 7.69
C PHE A 149 26.07 0.99 6.37
N ARG A 150 25.70 0.05 5.49
CA ARG A 150 25.01 0.38 4.25
C ARG A 150 24.06 -0.74 3.81
N ILE A 151 22.82 -0.35 3.49
CA ILE A 151 21.85 -1.21 2.81
C ILE A 151 21.43 -0.52 1.53
N GLU A 152 21.37 -1.26 0.44
CA GLU A 152 20.79 -0.79 -0.81
C GLU A 152 19.65 -1.72 -1.21
N SER A 153 18.49 -1.13 -1.49
CA SER A 153 17.25 -1.80 -1.84
C SER A 153 16.76 -1.29 -3.19
N ARG A 154 16.61 -2.17 -4.17
CA ARG A 154 16.33 -1.80 -5.57
C ARG A 154 15.10 -2.51 -6.10
N VAL A 155 14.27 -1.77 -6.83
CA VAL A 155 13.19 -2.33 -7.66
C VAL A 155 13.36 -1.79 -9.06
N SER A 156 13.47 -2.67 -10.01
CA SER A 156 13.69 -2.30 -11.42
C SER A 156 12.72 -3.01 -12.35
N GLY A 157 12.40 -2.34 -13.44
CA GLY A 157 11.63 -2.85 -14.55
C GLY A 157 12.02 -2.17 -15.85
N SER A 158 11.57 -2.70 -16.99
CA SER A 158 11.94 -2.21 -18.33
C SER A 158 10.74 -1.76 -19.17
N ARG A 159 9.55 -1.67 -18.59
CA ARG A 159 8.31 -1.44 -19.35
C ARG A 159 7.70 -0.04 -19.15
N GLY A 160 8.41 0.87 -18.49
CA GLY A 160 7.87 2.15 -18.08
C GLY A 160 6.84 2.05 -16.96
N ILE A 161 6.20 3.18 -16.65
CA ILE A 161 5.08 3.25 -15.72
C ILE A 161 3.86 2.53 -16.34
N PRO A 162 3.08 1.74 -15.59
CA PRO A 162 1.82 1.18 -16.09
C PRO A 162 0.91 2.24 -16.71
N GLY A 163 0.25 1.92 -17.82
CA GLY A 163 -0.59 2.84 -18.59
C GLY A 163 -1.98 3.08 -17.98
N ASP A 164 -2.04 3.42 -16.70
CA ASP A 164 -3.27 3.68 -15.96
C ASP A 164 -3.18 5.01 -15.17
N TRP A 165 -3.92 5.12 -14.07
CA TRP A 165 -3.90 6.27 -13.16
C TRP A 165 -2.50 6.61 -12.63
N ARG A 166 -1.56 5.64 -12.62
CA ARG A 166 -0.16 5.85 -12.17
C ARG A 166 0.61 6.84 -13.02
N GLN A 167 0.13 7.15 -14.22
CA GLN A 167 0.72 8.18 -15.09
C GLN A 167 0.18 9.59 -14.83
N ARG A 168 -0.75 9.76 -13.88
CA ARG A 168 -1.44 11.03 -13.61
C ARG A 168 -1.11 11.57 -12.23
N LYS A 169 -0.55 12.78 -12.18
CA LYS A 169 -0.22 13.46 -10.92
C LYS A 169 -1.45 13.70 -10.04
N SER A 170 -2.59 14.06 -10.65
CA SER A 170 -3.83 14.32 -9.94
C SER A 170 -4.37 13.09 -9.18
N GLN A 171 -4.01 11.90 -9.61
CA GLN A 171 -4.44 10.64 -8.99
C GLN A 171 -3.36 10.03 -8.08
N GLY A 172 -2.30 10.77 -7.76
CA GLY A 172 -1.20 10.28 -6.95
C GLY A 172 -0.32 9.26 -7.69
N GLY A 173 -0.10 9.47 -8.99
CA GLY A 173 0.79 8.64 -9.80
C GLY A 173 2.26 8.85 -9.45
N GLY A 174 3.12 8.12 -10.14
CA GLY A 174 4.58 8.13 -9.97
C GLY A 174 5.11 6.98 -9.12
N MET A 175 6.38 6.69 -9.30
CA MET A 175 7.04 5.53 -8.69
C MET A 175 7.39 5.75 -7.23
N ILE A 176 7.53 7.01 -6.78
CA ILE A 176 7.69 7.34 -5.35
C ILE A 176 6.46 6.87 -4.58
N LEU A 177 5.25 7.17 -5.06
CA LEU A 177 4.00 6.79 -4.40
C LEU A 177 3.59 5.34 -4.67
N ASP A 178 4.01 4.74 -5.80
CA ASP A 178 3.67 3.33 -6.08
C ASP A 178 4.65 2.37 -5.39
N TRP A 179 5.92 2.34 -5.80
CA TRP A 179 6.93 1.44 -5.24
C TRP A 179 7.71 2.04 -4.07
N GLY A 180 7.96 3.36 -4.13
CA GLY A 180 8.78 4.03 -3.13
C GLY A 180 8.22 3.91 -1.72
N ILE A 181 6.91 4.05 -1.56
CA ILE A 181 6.26 3.93 -0.25
C ILE A 181 6.48 2.55 0.42
N HIS A 182 6.55 1.49 -0.37
CA HIS A 182 6.84 0.15 0.15
C HIS A 182 8.28 0.01 0.64
N ILE A 183 9.22 0.52 -0.17
CA ILE A 183 10.64 0.36 0.13
C ILE A 183 11.06 1.31 1.25
N LEU A 184 10.48 2.51 1.29
CA LEU A 184 10.69 3.46 2.38
C LEU A 184 10.15 2.89 3.70
N ASP A 185 8.99 2.28 3.70
CA ASP A 185 8.42 1.61 4.88
C ASP A 185 9.35 0.49 5.38
N GLN A 186 9.89 -0.34 4.46
CA GLN A 186 10.88 -1.36 4.80
C GLN A 186 12.18 -0.75 5.38
N ALA A 187 12.64 0.38 4.82
CA ALA A 187 13.84 1.07 5.31
C ALA A 187 13.66 1.62 6.73
N LEU A 188 12.52 2.28 6.99
CA LEU A 188 12.18 2.82 8.30
C LEU A 188 12.01 1.72 9.36
N MET A 189 11.42 0.59 9.00
CA MET A 189 11.32 -0.58 9.89
C MET A 189 12.66 -1.30 10.10
N MET A 190 13.59 -1.22 9.14
CA MET A 190 14.90 -1.84 9.27
C MET A 190 15.78 -1.06 10.23
N PHE A 191 15.77 0.25 10.16
CA PHE A 191 16.57 1.20 10.92
C PHE A 191 15.70 2.02 11.90
N ASP A 192 14.75 1.37 12.57
CA ASP A 192 13.81 2.01 13.50
C ASP A 192 14.48 2.54 14.78
N ASP A 193 15.65 2.01 15.12
CA ASP A 193 16.51 2.44 16.23
C ASP A 193 17.48 3.57 15.88
N LYS A 194 17.57 3.98 14.59
CA LYS A 194 18.54 4.94 14.10
C LYS A 194 17.95 6.33 13.92
N GLU A 195 18.73 7.33 14.32
CA GLU A 195 18.37 8.73 14.12
C GLU A 195 18.73 9.20 12.72
N LEU A 196 17.71 9.60 11.94
CA LEU A 196 17.89 10.15 10.60
C LEU A 196 18.58 11.52 10.67
N ASP A 197 19.64 11.69 9.88
CA ASP A 197 20.38 12.96 9.76
C ASP A 197 19.91 13.77 8.54
N SER A 198 19.91 13.13 7.36
CA SER A 198 19.55 13.81 6.12
C SER A 198 18.98 12.86 5.08
N VAL A 199 18.22 13.42 4.14
CA VAL A 199 17.68 12.70 2.98
C VAL A 199 18.10 13.42 1.71
N TYR A 200 18.65 12.66 0.77
CA TYR A 200 18.86 13.12 -0.60
C TYR A 200 17.99 12.28 -1.53
N CYS A 201 17.30 12.93 -2.46
CA CYS A 201 16.47 12.25 -3.45
C CYS A 201 16.67 12.87 -4.83
N GLN A 202 16.95 12.02 -5.83
CA GLN A 202 16.95 12.38 -7.23
C GLN A 202 15.81 11.63 -7.92
N VAL A 203 14.95 12.35 -8.59
CA VAL A 203 13.83 11.79 -9.38
C VAL A 203 14.13 11.88 -10.88
N THR A 204 13.51 10.97 -11.65
CA THR A 204 13.59 10.97 -13.11
C THR A 204 12.21 11.10 -13.74
N HIS A 205 12.19 11.77 -14.91
CA HIS A 205 11.01 11.99 -15.74
C HIS A 205 11.39 11.69 -17.20
N ILE A 206 11.80 10.42 -17.47
CA ILE A 206 12.31 10.02 -18.80
C ILE A 206 11.17 9.71 -19.76
N THR A 207 10.10 9.11 -19.24
CA THR A 207 8.98 8.61 -20.04
C THR A 207 7.65 9.27 -19.71
N ASN A 208 7.63 10.14 -18.70
CA ASN A 208 6.43 10.86 -18.27
C ASN A 208 6.80 12.23 -17.70
N ASP A 209 6.13 13.29 -18.18
CA ASP A 209 6.40 14.68 -17.77
C ASP A 209 5.63 15.11 -16.51
N GLU A 210 4.54 14.39 -16.14
CA GLU A 210 3.70 14.72 -14.99
C GLU A 210 4.19 14.10 -13.69
N VAL A 211 4.66 12.85 -13.76
CA VAL A 211 5.03 12.04 -12.59
C VAL A 211 6.40 11.42 -12.78
N ASP A 212 7.04 11.09 -11.68
CA ASP A 212 8.33 10.40 -11.69
C ASP A 212 8.20 8.96 -12.22
N ASP A 213 9.12 8.57 -13.10
CA ASP A 213 9.24 7.21 -13.62
C ASP A 213 10.36 6.39 -12.95
N GLY A 214 11.06 7.01 -12.02
CA GLY A 214 12.08 6.40 -11.20
C GLY A 214 12.71 7.42 -10.24
N PHE A 215 13.40 6.90 -9.24
CA PHE A 215 14.12 7.74 -8.29
C PHE A 215 15.24 6.97 -7.58
N ILE A 216 16.21 7.70 -7.05
CA ILE A 216 17.19 7.21 -6.09
C ILE A 216 17.11 8.10 -4.85
N ALA A 217 16.88 7.49 -3.69
CA ALA A 217 16.91 8.20 -2.42
C ALA A 217 17.96 7.60 -1.50
N THR A 218 18.68 8.46 -0.76
CA THR A 218 19.61 8.06 0.28
C THR A 218 19.15 8.65 1.59
N LEU A 219 18.90 7.79 2.56
CA LEU A 219 18.66 8.15 3.95
C LEU A 219 19.97 8.00 4.70
N ASN A 220 20.51 9.11 5.20
CA ASN A 220 21.74 9.13 6.00
C ASN A 220 21.39 9.21 7.48
N TYR A 221 22.08 8.44 8.29
CA TYR A 221 21.84 8.37 9.74
C TYR A 221 23.03 8.91 10.51
N LYS A 222 22.80 9.41 11.73
CA LYS A 222 23.85 10.05 12.55
C LYS A 222 24.99 9.12 12.98
N ASP A 223 24.81 7.82 12.85
CA ASP A 223 25.83 6.81 13.13
C ASP A 223 26.71 6.47 11.91
N ASP A 224 26.72 7.32 10.89
CA ASP A 224 27.40 7.13 9.59
C ASP A 224 26.88 5.95 8.76
N SER A 225 25.74 5.38 9.11
CA SER A 225 25.07 4.39 8.26
C SER A 225 24.19 5.05 7.20
N ALA A 226 23.94 4.33 6.11
CA ALA A 226 23.09 4.81 5.03
C ALA A 226 22.16 3.71 4.51
N TYR A 227 20.94 4.11 4.16
CA TYR A 227 20.01 3.26 3.42
C TYR A 227 19.69 3.88 2.07
N VAL A 228 19.99 3.16 0.98
CA VAL A 228 19.78 3.63 -0.39
C VAL A 228 18.58 2.90 -1.01
N ILE A 229 17.64 3.66 -1.50
CA ILE A 229 16.46 3.18 -2.22
C ILE A 229 16.63 3.54 -3.68
N SER A 230 16.40 2.59 -4.58
CA SER A 230 16.40 2.84 -6.03
C SER A 230 15.20 2.16 -6.67
N VAL A 231 14.41 2.96 -7.39
CA VAL A 231 13.31 2.49 -8.23
C VAL A 231 13.52 3.00 -9.65
N GLY A 232 13.39 2.10 -10.63
CA GLY A 232 13.52 2.49 -12.03
C GLY A 232 12.64 1.64 -12.93
N THR A 233 11.97 2.28 -13.89
CA THR A 233 11.05 1.62 -14.83
C THR A 233 11.66 1.39 -16.23
N ASN A 234 12.89 1.84 -16.43
CA ASN A 234 13.63 1.76 -17.70
C ASN A 234 14.97 1.03 -17.58
N ASN A 235 15.06 0.05 -16.70
CA ASN A 235 16.24 -0.75 -16.47
C ASN A 235 16.15 -2.05 -17.25
N PHE A 236 17.13 -2.32 -18.12
CA PHE A 236 17.18 -3.50 -18.99
C PHE A 236 18.16 -4.57 -18.50
N ILE A 237 18.92 -4.27 -17.46
CA ILE A 237 19.83 -5.20 -16.79
C ILE A 237 19.47 -5.20 -15.30
N ASP A 238 19.18 -6.37 -14.76
CA ASP A 238 18.81 -6.51 -13.36
C ASP A 238 20.03 -6.42 -12.44
N TYR A 239 19.91 -5.63 -11.38
CA TYR A 239 20.78 -5.62 -10.23
C TYR A 239 20.17 -6.47 -9.12
N PRO A 240 20.99 -6.98 -8.16
CA PRO A 240 20.45 -7.60 -6.95
C PRO A 240 19.44 -6.67 -6.25
N ARG A 241 18.33 -7.26 -5.82
CA ARG A 241 17.29 -6.53 -5.04
C ARG A 241 17.87 -5.91 -3.78
N TRP A 242 18.79 -6.64 -3.12
CA TRP A 242 19.43 -6.26 -1.88
C TRP A 242 20.95 -6.28 -2.01
N HIS A 243 21.60 -5.24 -1.47
CA HIS A 243 23.04 -5.22 -1.25
C HIS A 243 23.28 -4.68 0.16
N VAL A 244 23.90 -5.50 1.00
CA VAL A 244 24.11 -5.19 2.42
C VAL A 244 25.59 -5.23 2.73
N GLN A 245 26.11 -4.19 3.40
CA GLN A 245 27.51 -4.08 3.79
C GLN A 245 27.59 -3.96 5.32
N GLY A 246 28.36 -4.84 5.93
CA GLY A 246 28.63 -4.88 7.36
C GLY A 246 30.10 -5.18 7.66
N ILE A 247 30.53 -5.05 8.92
CA ILE A 247 31.89 -5.29 9.42
C ILE A 247 31.87 -6.08 10.73
#